data_7c712bbc3434df9f13e7c369a521115c
#
_entry.id   7c712bbc3434df9f13e7c369a521115c
#
_cell.length_a   1.000
_cell.length_b   1.000
_cell.length_c   1.000
_cell.angle_alpha   90.00
_cell.angle_beta   90.00
_cell.angle_gamma   90.00
#
_symmetry.space_group_name_H-M   'P 1'
#
loop_
_entity.id
_entity.type
_entity.pdbx_description
1 polymer ?
#
loop_
_entity_poly.entity_id
_entity_poly.type
_entity_poly.pdbx_seq_one_letter_code
_entity_poly.pdbx_strand_id
1 'polypeptide(L)'
;KIPVWIGDYVLASYGTGAVMAVPCGDQRDWDFAKHFNINILNIFKDKDISKAAYTEKDSVIANSDFLNDLPVKKATKLAIYEMEQKGFGKGKTQYKLRNAIFSRQRYWGEPFPVYYKGQTPYLMEGNDVVELPKVDKYLPTKEGEPPLARATKEAWNVICPGDRMEYNTMPGWAGSSWYFLRYMDPKNQTEFVSREKVDYWKNVDLYIGGAEHATGHLLYARFWTKFLYDLEFIPFEEPFKKMINQGMIQGNSALVYRDNKTQQFLSKNKKTNQNVSLIHVDINFLNGDKLNIEAFKKWRQEFNDASFIKEDNGDFICIREIDKMSKSKFNVQNPDVLVNKYGADTLRCYEMFLGPLEQHKPWDVQGITGVNGFLKKVWRLFHDGEQFKVSSDQPSKEELKTLHKTIKKIKEDIERYSFNTPVSAFMICVNELTALKCNKTEILSDL
;
A
#
# COMPACT_ATOMS: atom_id res chain seq x y z
N LYS A 1 -7.65 47.48 -14.47
CA LYS A 1 -7.75 47.42 -12.99
C LYS A 1 -8.68 46.26 -12.64
N ILE A 2 -8.26 45.44 -11.71
CA ILE A 2 -9.00 44.28 -11.22
C ILE A 2 -9.41 44.59 -9.76
N PRO A 3 -10.65 44.35 -9.34
CA PRO A 3 -11.02 44.52 -7.95
C PRO A 3 -10.29 43.53 -7.04
N VAL A 4 -9.88 43.98 -5.86
CA VAL A 4 -9.27 43.14 -4.84
C VAL A 4 -10.23 43.06 -3.67
N TRP A 5 -10.50 41.84 -3.22
CA TRP A 5 -11.41 41.54 -2.13
C TRP A 5 -10.73 40.74 -1.03
N ILE A 6 -11.23 40.75 0.15
CA ILE A 6 -10.81 39.92 1.28
C ILE A 6 -11.91 38.91 1.56
N GLY A 7 -11.62 37.64 1.50
CA GLY A 7 -12.55 36.53 1.84
C GLY A 7 -11.93 35.64 2.91
N ASP A 8 -12.70 35.26 3.91
CA ASP A 8 -12.28 34.40 5.02
C ASP A 8 -12.01 32.92 4.57
N TYR A 9 -12.62 32.51 3.46
CA TYR A 9 -12.40 31.21 2.86
C TYR A 9 -11.09 31.10 2.06
N VAL A 10 -10.39 32.22 1.81
CA VAL A 10 -9.13 32.27 1.08
C VAL A 10 -7.98 31.94 2.02
N LEU A 11 -7.28 30.86 1.74
CA LEU A 11 -6.17 30.40 2.56
C LEU A 11 -4.93 31.27 2.38
N ALA A 12 -4.52 31.99 3.43
CA ALA A 12 -3.30 32.84 3.43
C ALA A 12 -2.01 32.04 3.10
N SER A 13 -2.00 30.73 3.33
CA SER A 13 -0.88 29.83 3.01
C SER A 13 -0.86 29.34 1.56
N TYR A 14 -1.81 29.77 0.72
CA TYR A 14 -1.86 29.37 -0.69
C TYR A 14 -1.08 30.37 -1.56
N GLY A 15 -0.04 29.89 -2.22
CA GLY A 15 0.82 30.73 -3.06
C GLY A 15 1.50 31.85 -2.26
N THR A 16 1.23 33.10 -2.64
CA THR A 16 1.70 34.32 -1.97
C THR A 16 0.71 34.85 -0.93
N GLY A 17 -0.42 34.16 -0.71
CA GLY A 17 -1.55 34.66 0.06
C GLY A 17 -2.56 35.47 -0.77
N ALA A 18 -2.20 35.85 -1.99
CA ALA A 18 -3.11 36.46 -2.95
C ALA A 18 -3.44 35.43 -4.05
N VAL A 19 -4.73 35.18 -4.27
CA VAL A 19 -5.25 34.20 -5.21
C VAL A 19 -6.16 34.87 -6.21
N MET A 20 -6.07 34.48 -7.48
CA MET A 20 -7.03 34.94 -8.49
C MET A 20 -8.33 34.13 -8.33
N ALA A 21 -9.43 34.84 -8.05
CA ALA A 21 -10.76 34.24 -8.03
C ALA A 21 -11.25 33.95 -9.45
N VAL A 22 -11.90 32.82 -9.65
CA VAL A 22 -12.51 32.42 -10.93
C VAL A 22 -13.95 31.98 -10.68
N PRO A 23 -14.88 32.92 -10.48
CA PRO A 23 -16.26 32.64 -10.05
C PRO A 23 -17.05 31.71 -10.99
N CYS A 24 -16.72 31.68 -12.26
CA CYS A 24 -17.40 30.76 -13.19
C CYS A 24 -16.94 29.27 -13.00
N GLY A 25 -15.78 29.04 -12.34
CA GLY A 25 -15.15 27.71 -12.19
C GLY A 25 -14.94 27.23 -10.75
N ASP A 26 -15.18 28.07 -9.76
CA ASP A 26 -15.14 27.72 -8.33
C ASP A 26 -16.44 28.13 -7.65
N GLN A 27 -17.07 27.20 -6.95
CA GLN A 27 -18.40 27.44 -6.35
C GLN A 27 -18.33 28.46 -5.23
N ARG A 28 -17.28 28.50 -4.43
CA ARG A 28 -17.13 29.48 -3.32
C ARG A 28 -16.92 30.89 -3.87
N ASP A 29 -16.12 31.01 -4.93
CA ASP A 29 -15.95 32.29 -5.63
C ASP A 29 -17.26 32.74 -6.29
N TRP A 30 -18.04 31.79 -6.82
CA TRP A 30 -19.36 32.06 -7.43
C TRP A 30 -20.35 32.55 -6.38
N ASP A 31 -20.46 31.88 -5.24
CA ASP A 31 -21.34 32.26 -4.13
C ASP A 31 -20.97 33.66 -3.60
N PHE A 32 -19.68 33.92 -3.44
CA PHE A 32 -19.16 35.23 -3.04
C PHE A 32 -19.50 36.30 -4.06
N ALA A 33 -19.27 36.04 -5.36
CA ALA A 33 -19.56 37.00 -6.40
C ALA A 33 -21.06 37.30 -6.50
N LYS A 34 -21.94 36.30 -6.32
CA LYS A 34 -23.39 36.49 -6.27
C LYS A 34 -23.82 37.33 -5.04
N HIS A 35 -23.25 37.02 -3.89
CA HIS A 35 -23.56 37.75 -2.66
C HIS A 35 -23.23 39.26 -2.75
N PHE A 36 -22.08 39.56 -3.35
CA PHE A 36 -21.62 40.96 -3.48
C PHE A 36 -21.96 41.60 -4.83
N ASN A 37 -22.81 40.98 -5.63
CA ASN A 37 -23.23 41.45 -6.96
C ASN A 37 -22.05 41.75 -7.91
N ILE A 38 -21.01 40.91 -7.84
CA ILE A 38 -19.86 41.00 -8.73
C ILE A 38 -20.22 40.28 -10.06
N ASN A 39 -19.90 40.90 -11.18
CA ASN A 39 -20.16 40.31 -12.50
C ASN A 39 -19.31 39.06 -12.70
N ILE A 40 -19.95 37.96 -13.12
CA ILE A 40 -19.28 36.67 -13.40
C ILE A 40 -19.17 36.51 -14.92
N LEU A 41 -17.95 36.60 -15.44
CA LEU A 41 -17.66 36.32 -16.85
C LEU A 41 -17.55 34.79 -17.02
N ASN A 42 -18.38 34.24 -17.91
CA ASN A 42 -18.29 32.83 -18.24
C ASN A 42 -17.15 32.57 -19.24
N ILE A 43 -16.15 31.81 -18.82
CA ILE A 43 -15.00 31.41 -19.68
C ILE A 43 -15.16 30.00 -20.23
N PHE A 44 -16.26 29.30 -19.97
CA PHE A 44 -16.52 27.95 -20.49
C PHE A 44 -17.52 28.00 -21.63
N LYS A 45 -17.13 27.47 -22.79
CA LYS A 45 -17.96 27.39 -23.98
C LYS A 45 -19.15 26.46 -23.74
N ASP A 46 -20.34 26.94 -24.09
CA ASP A 46 -21.59 26.16 -24.06
C ASP A 46 -21.95 25.57 -22.65
N LYS A 47 -21.48 26.20 -21.57
CA LYS A 47 -21.84 25.81 -20.20
C LYS A 47 -22.69 26.87 -19.53
N ASP A 48 -23.74 26.45 -18.85
CA ASP A 48 -24.61 27.35 -18.07
C ASP A 48 -24.05 27.51 -16.65
N ILE A 49 -23.74 28.75 -16.28
CA ILE A 49 -23.28 29.15 -14.94
C ILE A 49 -24.30 30.02 -14.20
N SER A 50 -25.54 30.08 -14.65
CA SER A 50 -26.55 30.99 -14.07
C SER A 50 -26.92 30.62 -12.63
N LYS A 51 -26.93 29.32 -12.29
CA LYS A 51 -27.36 28.76 -11.01
C LYS A 51 -26.20 28.26 -10.13
N ALA A 52 -25.08 27.91 -10.71
CA ALA A 52 -23.89 27.42 -10.00
C ALA A 52 -22.65 27.58 -10.87
N ALA A 53 -21.47 27.53 -10.28
CA ALA A 53 -20.21 27.43 -11.02
C ALA A 53 -20.09 26.13 -11.79
N TYR A 54 -19.34 26.15 -12.90
CA TYR A 54 -18.99 24.94 -13.63
C TYR A 54 -17.62 24.41 -13.14
N THR A 55 -17.66 23.43 -12.27
CA THR A 55 -16.44 22.90 -11.59
C THR A 55 -15.70 21.79 -12.33
N GLU A 56 -16.32 21.25 -13.39
CA GLU A 56 -15.71 20.21 -14.22
C GLU A 56 -14.59 20.79 -15.12
N LYS A 57 -13.57 19.99 -15.41
CA LYS A 57 -12.40 20.43 -16.19
C LYS A 57 -12.39 19.92 -17.64
N ASP A 58 -13.55 19.52 -18.14
CA ASP A 58 -13.73 18.89 -19.46
C ASP A 58 -14.22 19.84 -20.56
N SER A 59 -14.30 21.15 -20.26
CA SER A 59 -14.83 22.17 -21.18
C SER A 59 -13.74 22.77 -22.07
N VAL A 60 -14.20 23.52 -23.08
CA VAL A 60 -13.41 24.39 -23.96
C VAL A 60 -13.52 25.83 -23.47
N ILE A 61 -12.43 26.57 -23.59
CA ILE A 61 -12.34 27.98 -23.13
C ILE A 61 -13.01 28.92 -24.15
N ALA A 62 -13.67 29.94 -23.66
CA ALA A 62 -14.26 31.05 -24.40
C ALA A 62 -13.99 32.37 -23.68
N ASN A 63 -14.26 33.52 -24.30
CA ASN A 63 -14.09 34.86 -23.71
C ASN A 63 -12.72 35.10 -23.04
N SER A 64 -11.65 34.51 -23.60
CA SER A 64 -10.32 34.47 -22.99
C SER A 64 -9.21 34.71 -24.01
N ASP A 65 -9.47 35.55 -25.03
CA ASP A 65 -8.51 36.00 -26.04
C ASP A 65 -7.77 34.82 -26.71
N PHE A 66 -6.46 34.77 -26.63
CA PHE A 66 -5.63 33.73 -27.26
C PHE A 66 -5.85 32.31 -26.70
N LEU A 67 -6.60 32.14 -25.64
CA LEU A 67 -6.96 30.85 -25.05
C LEU A 67 -8.30 30.32 -25.58
N ASN A 68 -9.02 31.08 -26.38
CA ASN A 68 -10.31 30.66 -26.93
C ASN A 68 -10.20 29.37 -27.74
N ASP A 69 -11.24 28.56 -27.68
CA ASP A 69 -11.38 27.28 -28.40
C ASP A 69 -10.37 26.19 -28.00
N LEU A 70 -9.61 26.40 -26.92
CA LEU A 70 -8.72 25.40 -26.36
C LEU A 70 -9.38 24.62 -25.23
N PRO A 71 -9.17 23.29 -25.15
CA PRO A 71 -9.52 22.53 -23.96
C PRO A 71 -8.81 23.08 -22.70
N VAL A 72 -9.47 23.11 -21.54
CA VAL A 72 -8.94 23.69 -20.29
C VAL A 72 -7.49 23.30 -20.00
N LYS A 73 -7.12 22.01 -20.16
CA LYS A 73 -5.73 21.55 -19.91
C LYS A 73 -4.71 22.16 -20.85
N LYS A 74 -5.06 22.39 -22.10
CA LYS A 74 -4.16 23.04 -23.09
C LYS A 74 -4.09 24.54 -22.83
N ALA A 75 -5.22 25.17 -22.57
CA ALA A 75 -5.31 26.59 -22.23
C ALA A 75 -4.45 26.94 -21.01
N THR A 76 -4.52 26.13 -19.94
CA THR A 76 -3.69 26.32 -18.74
C THR A 76 -2.19 26.27 -19.06
N LYS A 77 -1.74 25.29 -19.84
CA LYS A 77 -0.32 25.21 -20.24
C LYS A 77 0.13 26.40 -21.08
N LEU A 78 -0.71 26.81 -22.04
CA LEU A 78 -0.41 27.94 -22.89
C LEU A 78 -0.40 29.27 -22.10
N ALA A 79 -1.34 29.45 -21.16
CA ALA A 79 -1.34 30.63 -20.29
C ALA A 79 -0.06 30.76 -19.45
N ILE A 80 0.40 29.65 -18.86
CA ILE A 80 1.66 29.61 -18.10
C ILE A 80 2.84 29.97 -19.02
N TYR A 81 2.91 29.33 -20.18
CA TYR A 81 3.97 29.62 -21.16
C TYR A 81 4.01 31.10 -21.56
N GLU A 82 2.88 31.70 -21.91
CA GLU A 82 2.78 33.12 -22.27
C GLU A 82 3.19 34.06 -21.14
N MET A 83 2.82 33.74 -19.90
CA MET A 83 3.24 34.51 -18.70
C MET A 83 4.76 34.45 -18.51
N GLU A 84 5.37 33.30 -18.74
CA GLU A 84 6.83 33.12 -18.67
C GLU A 84 7.54 33.88 -19.76
N GLN A 85 7.06 33.83 -21.02
CA GLN A 85 7.64 34.56 -22.15
C GLN A 85 7.55 36.09 -21.94
N LYS A 86 6.47 36.57 -21.37
CA LYS A 86 6.27 38.01 -21.07
C LYS A 86 6.96 38.47 -19.78
N GLY A 87 7.57 37.54 -19.03
CA GLY A 87 8.41 37.84 -17.86
C GLY A 87 7.66 38.31 -16.62
N PHE A 88 6.32 38.14 -16.54
CA PHE A 88 5.52 38.54 -15.37
C PHE A 88 4.98 37.38 -14.54
N GLY A 89 5.30 36.11 -14.90
CA GLY A 89 4.91 34.93 -14.17
C GLY A 89 5.87 33.78 -14.39
N LYS A 90 5.76 32.75 -13.56
CA LYS A 90 6.53 31.51 -13.67
C LYS A 90 5.67 30.34 -13.23
N GLY A 91 5.65 29.27 -14.04
CA GLY A 91 5.04 28.00 -13.65
C GLY A 91 5.75 27.39 -12.45
N LYS A 92 5.02 27.07 -11.41
CA LYS A 92 5.55 26.44 -10.19
C LYS A 92 4.65 25.33 -9.73
N THR A 93 5.20 24.13 -9.57
CA THR A 93 4.50 23.04 -8.88
C THR A 93 4.66 23.23 -7.37
N GLN A 94 3.56 23.35 -6.68
CA GLN A 94 3.55 23.43 -5.21
C GLN A 94 2.98 22.13 -4.65
N TYR A 95 3.74 21.52 -3.76
CA TYR A 95 3.28 20.36 -3.01
C TYR A 95 2.75 20.82 -1.65
N LYS A 96 1.51 20.49 -1.37
CA LYS A 96 0.89 20.74 -0.06
C LYS A 96 0.44 19.42 0.53
N LEU A 97 1.12 19.00 1.59
CA LEU A 97 0.65 17.90 2.41
C LEU A 97 -0.48 18.39 3.33
N ARG A 98 -1.46 17.55 3.57
CA ARG A 98 -2.45 17.79 4.62
C ARG A 98 -1.76 17.71 5.97
N ASN A 99 -2.14 18.59 6.89
CA ASN A 99 -1.69 18.51 8.27
C ASN A 99 -2.13 17.16 8.85
N ALA A 100 -1.19 16.45 9.49
CA ALA A 100 -1.47 15.21 10.19
C ALA A 100 -1.42 15.48 11.70
N ILE A 101 -2.39 14.92 12.43
CA ILE A 101 -2.37 14.96 13.89
C ILE A 101 -1.40 13.90 14.37
N PHE A 102 -0.34 14.32 15.09
CA PHE A 102 0.67 13.43 15.67
C PHE A 102 0.24 12.93 17.06
N SER A 103 -1.01 12.54 17.21
CA SER A 103 -1.54 11.97 18.45
C SER A 103 -2.66 10.98 18.18
N ARG A 104 -2.86 10.03 19.08
CA ARG A 104 -3.93 9.03 19.04
C ARG A 104 -4.56 8.86 20.40
N GLN A 105 -5.87 8.73 20.41
CA GLN A 105 -6.69 8.44 21.59
C GLN A 105 -6.69 6.93 21.86
N ARG A 106 -5.48 6.36 22.02
CA ARG A 106 -5.29 4.93 22.26
C ARG A 106 -4.37 4.71 23.44
N TYR A 107 -4.52 3.57 24.11
CA TYR A 107 -3.61 3.19 25.19
C TYR A 107 -2.24 2.77 24.63
N TRP A 108 -2.24 1.86 23.65
CA TRP A 108 -0.99 1.33 23.07
C TRP A 108 -0.38 2.34 22.08
N GLY A 109 0.76 2.87 22.46
CA GLY A 109 1.57 3.85 21.73
C GLY A 109 2.58 4.46 22.67
N GLU A 110 3.60 5.17 22.15
CA GLU A 110 4.55 5.90 22.95
C GLU A 110 3.84 7.08 23.64
N PRO A 111 3.90 7.21 24.99
CA PRO A 111 3.36 8.35 25.69
C PRO A 111 4.16 9.63 25.41
N PHE A 112 3.50 10.77 25.44
CA PHE A 112 4.18 12.06 25.28
C PHE A 112 4.82 12.47 26.62
N PRO A 113 6.08 12.95 26.62
CA PRO A 113 6.70 13.56 27.80
C PRO A 113 6.17 14.99 28.01
N VAL A 114 4.85 15.12 28.13
CA VAL A 114 4.15 16.40 28.22
C VAL A 114 3.17 16.38 29.40
N TYR A 115 3.14 17.46 30.15
CA TYR A 115 2.16 17.70 31.19
C TYR A 115 1.44 19.03 30.98
N TYR A 116 0.32 19.24 31.66
CA TYR A 116 -0.48 20.47 31.58
C TYR A 116 -0.57 21.19 32.91
N LYS A 117 -0.53 22.55 32.85
CA LYS A 117 -1.00 23.44 33.87
C LYS A 117 -2.21 24.19 33.30
N GLY A 118 -3.40 23.89 33.80
CA GLY A 118 -4.66 24.28 33.14
C GLY A 118 -4.73 23.66 31.73
N GLN A 119 -4.77 24.53 30.71
CA GLN A 119 -4.80 24.10 29.30
C GLN A 119 -3.46 24.26 28.57
N THR A 120 -2.45 24.80 29.26
CA THR A 120 -1.15 25.05 28.63
C THR A 120 -0.25 23.81 28.75
N PRO A 121 0.26 23.28 27.63
CA PRO A 121 1.18 22.14 27.63
C PRO A 121 2.62 22.59 27.96
N TYR A 122 3.35 21.74 28.69
CA TYR A 122 4.76 21.89 29.03
C TYR A 122 5.49 20.58 28.79
N LEU A 123 6.74 20.65 28.37
CA LEU A 123 7.61 19.46 28.27
C LEU A 123 8.07 19.03 29.67
N MET A 124 8.20 17.72 29.86
CA MET A 124 8.91 17.17 31.02
C MET A 124 10.38 17.57 30.94
N GLU A 125 10.94 18.03 32.06
CA GLU A 125 12.35 18.35 32.18
C GLU A 125 13.14 17.09 32.58
N GLY A 126 14.38 17.01 32.10
CA GLY A 126 15.28 15.89 32.41
C GLY A 126 15.22 14.73 31.40
N ASN A 127 15.87 13.63 31.76
CA ASN A 127 16.00 12.44 30.92
C ASN A 127 15.06 11.31 31.33
N ASP A 128 14.03 11.59 32.10
CA ASP A 128 13.08 10.60 32.58
C ASP A 128 12.22 10.10 31.41
N VAL A 129 12.24 8.78 31.19
CA VAL A 129 11.39 8.13 30.21
C VAL A 129 9.99 7.99 30.78
N VAL A 130 8.99 8.53 30.10
CA VAL A 130 7.58 8.35 30.45
C VAL A 130 7.09 7.02 29.94
N GLU A 131 6.66 6.13 30.86
CA GLU A 131 6.11 4.83 30.52
C GLU A 131 4.60 4.84 30.54
N LEU A 132 3.98 3.87 29.86
CA LEU A 132 2.53 3.70 29.87
C LEU A 132 2.05 3.31 31.29
N PRO A 133 1.19 4.11 31.94
CA PRO A 133 0.67 3.81 33.26
C PRO A 133 -0.30 2.64 33.22
N LYS A 134 -0.39 1.89 34.30
CA LYS A 134 -1.43 0.84 34.43
C LYS A 134 -2.80 1.48 34.55
N VAL A 135 -3.77 0.95 33.82
CA VAL A 135 -5.20 1.36 33.86
C VAL A 135 -6.10 0.15 34.08
N ASP A 136 -7.30 0.41 34.58
CA ASP A 136 -8.30 -0.62 34.85
C ASP A 136 -8.89 -1.20 33.54
N LYS A 137 -9.02 -0.38 32.51
CA LYS A 137 -9.58 -0.75 31.19
C LYS A 137 -8.92 0.05 30.07
N TYR A 138 -8.73 -0.58 28.92
CA TYR A 138 -8.19 0.04 27.71
C TYR A 138 -9.29 0.71 26.85
N LEU A 139 -10.25 1.33 27.50
CA LEU A 139 -11.41 1.98 26.90
C LEU A 139 -11.41 3.47 27.27
N PRO A 140 -12.00 4.35 26.44
CA PRO A 140 -12.21 5.74 26.81
C PRO A 140 -12.95 5.89 28.15
N THR A 141 -12.81 7.04 28.79
CA THR A 141 -13.60 7.38 29.98
C THR A 141 -15.08 7.55 29.61
N LYS A 142 -15.96 7.70 30.61
CA LYS A 142 -17.39 7.97 30.38
C LYS A 142 -17.60 9.33 29.70
N GLU A 143 -16.70 10.26 29.91
CA GLU A 143 -16.69 11.61 29.36
C GLU A 143 -16.08 11.65 27.94
N GLY A 144 -15.59 10.50 27.41
CA GLY A 144 -15.01 10.37 26.08
C GLY A 144 -13.52 10.68 26.02
N GLU A 145 -12.84 10.87 27.16
CA GLU A 145 -11.39 11.09 27.19
C GLU A 145 -10.60 9.81 26.83
N PRO A 146 -9.35 9.94 26.35
CA PRO A 146 -8.50 8.79 26.01
C PRO A 146 -8.31 7.82 27.17
N PRO A 147 -7.97 6.53 26.90
CA PRO A 147 -7.77 5.52 27.95
C PRO A 147 -6.77 5.90 29.03
N LEU A 148 -5.73 6.70 28.72
CA LEU A 148 -4.74 7.16 29.69
C LEU A 148 -5.33 8.13 30.74
N ALA A 149 -6.46 8.78 30.47
CA ALA A 149 -7.17 9.60 31.46
C ALA A 149 -7.73 8.76 32.65
N ARG A 150 -7.75 7.44 32.52
CA ARG A 150 -8.14 6.51 33.60
C ARG A 150 -7.03 6.26 34.60
N ALA A 151 -5.79 6.64 34.26
CA ALA A 151 -4.65 6.46 35.14
C ALA A 151 -4.69 7.46 36.31
N THR A 152 -4.47 6.99 37.51
CA THR A 152 -4.22 7.89 38.67
C THR A 152 -2.83 8.55 38.53
N LYS A 153 -2.57 9.62 39.28
CA LYS A 153 -1.27 10.29 39.25
C LYS A 153 -0.14 9.35 39.67
N GLU A 154 -0.41 8.47 40.62
CA GLU A 154 0.56 7.49 41.17
C GLU A 154 0.83 6.31 40.21
N ALA A 155 -0.01 6.11 39.21
CA ALA A 155 0.20 5.05 38.20
C ALA A 155 1.28 5.41 37.18
N TRP A 156 1.60 6.70 37.04
CA TRP A 156 2.70 7.13 36.19
C TRP A 156 4.06 6.90 36.88
N ASN A 157 5.05 6.47 36.09
CA ASN A 157 6.41 6.25 36.58
C ASN A 157 7.19 7.55 36.82
N VAL A 158 6.63 8.69 36.41
CA VAL A 158 7.21 10.04 36.58
C VAL A 158 6.29 10.91 37.43
N ILE A 159 6.88 11.85 38.16
CA ILE A 159 6.12 12.83 38.94
C ILE A 159 5.64 13.93 37.99
N CYS A 160 4.31 14.06 37.84
CA CYS A 160 3.71 15.12 37.04
C CYS A 160 3.86 16.49 37.73
N PRO A 161 4.63 17.45 37.14
CA PRO A 161 4.81 18.78 37.73
C PRO A 161 3.59 19.69 37.61
N GLY A 162 2.56 19.26 36.92
CA GLY A 162 1.34 20.00 36.64
C GLY A 162 0.07 19.31 37.12
N ASP A 163 -1.04 19.66 36.50
CA ASP A 163 -2.34 19.15 36.86
C ASP A 163 -2.58 17.73 36.36
N ARG A 164 -2.10 17.44 35.12
CA ARG A 164 -2.21 16.14 34.47
C ARG A 164 -1.12 15.93 33.43
N MET A 165 -0.81 14.66 33.12
CA MET A 165 -0.04 14.25 31.96
C MET A 165 -0.86 14.33 30.67
N GLU A 166 -0.19 14.32 29.50
CA GLU A 166 -0.88 14.12 28.22
C GLU A 166 -1.51 12.72 28.16
N TYR A 167 -2.78 12.68 27.77
CA TYR A 167 -3.56 11.43 27.71
C TYR A 167 -3.55 10.75 26.33
N ASN A 168 -3.07 11.45 25.31
CA ASN A 168 -2.86 10.85 24.00
C ASN A 168 -1.53 10.10 23.94
N THR A 169 -1.42 9.16 23.03
CA THR A 169 -0.16 8.52 22.67
C THR A 169 0.28 8.97 21.28
N MET A 170 1.54 8.78 20.95
CA MET A 170 2.07 8.99 19.62
C MET A 170 1.46 7.97 18.64
N PRO A 171 1.46 8.24 17.31
CA PRO A 171 1.08 7.24 16.32
C PRO A 171 1.89 5.98 16.45
N GLY A 172 1.30 4.80 16.14
CA GLY A 172 1.98 3.52 16.28
C GLY A 172 3.28 3.37 15.45
N TRP A 173 3.48 4.23 14.46
CA TRP A 173 4.73 4.29 13.69
C TRP A 173 5.77 5.27 14.23
N ALA A 174 5.51 5.98 15.31
CA ALA A 174 6.46 6.96 15.84
C ALA A 174 7.81 6.30 16.19
N GLY A 175 7.80 5.28 17.04
CA GLY A 175 9.02 4.55 17.41
C GLY A 175 9.55 3.66 16.29
N SER A 176 8.67 2.91 15.61
CA SER A 176 9.08 1.96 14.55
C SER A 176 9.65 2.64 13.30
N SER A 177 9.48 3.95 13.15
CA SER A 177 9.91 4.66 11.94
C SER A 177 11.39 4.97 11.88
N TRP A 178 12.11 4.86 12.98
CA TRP A 178 13.56 5.07 13.07
C TRP A 178 14.33 3.84 13.56
N TYR A 179 13.69 2.67 13.61
CA TYR A 179 14.25 1.42 14.13
C TYR A 179 15.58 1.03 13.47
N PHE A 180 15.76 1.34 12.17
CA PHE A 180 16.99 1.05 11.42
C PHE A 180 18.20 1.81 11.97
N LEU A 181 18.01 3.01 12.56
CA LEU A 181 19.08 3.72 13.26
C LEU A 181 19.45 2.98 14.55
N ARG A 182 18.46 2.55 15.33
CA ARG A 182 18.71 1.79 16.55
C ARG A 182 19.41 0.45 16.29
N TYR A 183 19.13 -0.19 15.14
CA TYR A 183 19.81 -1.42 14.74
C TYR A 183 21.30 -1.26 14.48
N MET A 184 21.77 -0.07 14.17
CA MET A 184 23.20 0.21 14.01
C MET A 184 23.95 0.11 15.36
N ASP A 185 23.28 0.39 16.48
CA ASP A 185 23.87 0.42 17.82
C ASP A 185 22.90 -0.08 18.90
N PRO A 186 22.46 -1.36 18.85
CA PRO A 186 21.33 -1.85 19.63
C PRO A 186 21.62 -1.97 21.13
N LYS A 187 22.91 -1.96 21.53
CA LYS A 187 23.33 -2.10 22.93
C LYS A 187 23.66 -0.77 23.60
N ASN A 188 23.58 0.34 22.92
CA ASN A 188 23.84 1.66 23.45
C ASN A 188 22.84 2.00 24.56
N GLN A 189 23.29 2.39 25.72
CA GLN A 189 22.45 2.70 26.88
C GLN A 189 22.28 4.21 27.11
N THR A 190 23.06 5.04 26.42
CA THR A 190 23.12 6.49 26.62
C THR A 190 22.49 7.29 25.48
N GLU A 191 22.55 6.75 24.27
CA GLU A 191 22.07 7.41 23.04
C GLU A 191 21.22 6.44 22.23
N PHE A 192 20.32 6.95 21.37
CA PHE A 192 19.54 6.10 20.48
C PHE A 192 20.42 5.43 19.40
N VAL A 193 21.55 6.07 19.04
CA VAL A 193 22.63 5.55 18.22
C VAL A 193 23.87 6.43 18.39
N SER A 194 25.07 5.86 18.48
CA SER A 194 26.31 6.63 18.55
C SER A 194 26.68 7.23 17.20
N ARG A 195 27.31 8.40 17.21
CA ARG A 195 27.77 9.07 16.00
C ARG A 195 28.72 8.20 15.17
N GLU A 196 29.63 7.48 15.81
CA GLU A 196 30.57 6.55 15.17
C GLU A 196 29.83 5.50 14.31
N LYS A 197 28.78 4.89 14.87
CA LYS A 197 28.02 3.85 14.17
C LYS A 197 27.21 4.41 13.00
N VAL A 198 26.60 5.58 13.18
CA VAL A 198 25.85 6.25 12.12
C VAL A 198 26.77 6.67 10.97
N ASP A 199 27.96 7.22 11.28
CA ASP A 199 28.94 7.62 10.26
C ASP A 199 29.50 6.41 9.50
N TYR A 200 29.60 5.24 10.13
CA TYR A 200 30.03 4.00 9.50
C TYR A 200 28.94 3.41 8.59
N TRP A 201 27.73 3.16 9.13
CA TRP A 201 26.65 2.49 8.40
C TRP A 201 25.92 3.40 7.41
N LYS A 202 25.79 4.68 7.72
CA LYS A 202 25.05 5.69 6.93
C LYS A 202 23.60 5.26 6.69
N ASN A 203 23.01 5.77 5.62
CA ASN A 203 21.67 5.40 5.22
C ASN A 203 21.60 3.96 4.68
N VAL A 204 20.44 3.34 4.81
CA VAL A 204 20.21 1.94 4.41
C VAL A 204 20.41 1.77 2.90
N ASP A 205 21.20 0.77 2.49
CA ASP A 205 21.51 0.56 1.07
C ASP A 205 20.31 0.09 0.25
N LEU A 206 19.51 -0.83 0.81
CA LEU A 206 18.33 -1.37 0.17
C LEU A 206 17.21 -1.56 1.19
N TYR A 207 16.05 -1.01 0.91
CA TYR A 207 14.85 -1.14 1.71
C TYR A 207 13.72 -1.76 0.89
N ILE A 208 13.18 -2.90 1.35
CA ILE A 208 12.14 -3.63 0.63
C ILE A 208 10.90 -3.69 1.52
N GLY A 209 9.77 -3.22 1.00
CA GLY A 209 8.50 -3.21 1.73
C GLY A 209 7.32 -2.88 0.85
N GLY A 210 6.11 -3.32 1.24
CA GLY A 210 4.90 -3.11 0.46
C GLY A 210 4.50 -1.65 0.34
N ALA A 211 3.83 -1.31 -0.75
CA ALA A 211 3.33 0.03 -1.02
C ALA A 211 2.27 0.51 -0.01
N GLU A 212 1.66 -0.40 0.74
CA GLU A 212 0.71 -0.08 1.82
C GLU A 212 1.33 0.71 2.97
N HIS A 213 2.66 0.71 3.08
CA HIS A 213 3.41 1.47 4.06
C HIS A 213 3.75 2.90 3.63
N ALA A 214 3.44 3.29 2.39
CA ALA A 214 3.80 4.59 1.82
C ALA A 214 3.24 5.77 2.60
N THR A 215 1.98 5.70 3.04
CA THR A 215 1.30 6.76 3.80
C THR A 215 1.45 6.65 5.31
N GLY A 216 2.11 5.61 5.79
CA GLY A 216 2.35 5.34 7.21
C GLY A 216 3.84 5.33 7.50
N HIS A 217 4.41 4.14 7.69
CA HIS A 217 5.80 3.94 8.08
C HIS A 217 6.82 4.73 7.25
N LEU A 218 6.72 4.72 5.93
CA LEU A 218 7.71 5.37 5.05
C LEU A 218 7.69 6.90 5.16
N LEU A 219 6.49 7.49 5.29
CA LEU A 219 6.35 8.93 5.50
C LEU A 219 6.99 9.34 6.84
N TYR A 220 6.73 8.59 7.91
CA TYR A 220 7.33 8.85 9.23
C TYR A 220 8.84 8.60 9.23
N ALA A 221 9.32 7.52 8.60
CA ALA A 221 10.75 7.22 8.51
C ALA A 221 11.53 8.37 7.84
N ARG A 222 11.00 8.91 6.75
CA ARG A 222 11.59 10.06 6.06
C ARG A 222 11.51 11.33 6.88
N PHE A 223 10.38 11.59 7.54
CA PHE A 223 10.21 12.75 8.42
C PHE A 223 11.21 12.72 9.59
N TRP A 224 11.30 11.58 10.31
CA TRP A 224 12.27 11.42 11.39
C TRP A 224 13.71 11.58 10.92
N THR A 225 14.07 11.02 9.78
CA THR A 225 15.42 11.17 9.22
C THR A 225 15.75 12.64 8.97
N LYS A 226 14.84 13.39 8.33
CA LYS A 226 15.05 14.83 8.10
C LYS A 226 15.12 15.63 9.38
N PHE A 227 14.25 15.34 10.33
CA PHE A 227 14.26 15.99 11.65
C PHE A 227 15.55 15.74 12.42
N LEU A 228 16.02 14.50 12.45
CA LEU A 228 17.28 14.14 13.11
C LEU A 228 18.52 14.71 12.38
N TYR A 229 18.45 14.86 11.07
CA TYR A 229 19.45 15.54 10.27
C TYR A 229 19.50 17.03 10.58
N ASP A 230 18.34 17.71 10.64
CA ASP A 230 18.26 19.13 10.99
C ASP A 230 18.79 19.42 12.40
N LEU A 231 18.70 18.46 13.30
CA LEU A 231 19.27 18.51 14.66
C LEU A 231 20.71 17.99 14.74
N GLU A 232 21.35 17.67 13.60
CA GLU A 232 22.74 17.20 13.52
C GLU A 232 23.03 15.86 14.21
N PHE A 233 22.00 15.08 14.55
CA PHE A 233 22.18 13.74 15.14
C PHE A 233 22.66 12.70 14.12
N ILE A 234 22.31 12.86 12.85
CA ILE A 234 22.71 11.96 11.76
C ILE A 234 23.24 12.76 10.56
N PRO A 235 24.15 12.17 9.73
CA PRO A 235 24.83 12.91 8.65
C PRO A 235 24.13 12.83 7.28
N PHE A 236 22.90 12.34 7.19
CA PHE A 236 22.20 12.15 5.93
C PHE A 236 20.72 12.56 6.01
N GLU A 237 20.19 13.06 4.91
CA GLU A 237 18.82 13.59 4.80
C GLU A 237 17.77 12.54 4.39
N GLU A 238 18.18 11.45 3.75
CA GLU A 238 17.27 10.41 3.27
C GLU A 238 17.58 9.07 3.96
N PRO A 239 16.54 8.33 4.41
CA PRO A 239 16.75 7.10 5.16
C PRO A 239 17.32 5.96 4.33
N PHE A 240 16.96 5.88 3.05
CA PHE A 240 17.22 4.75 2.18
C PHE A 240 17.85 5.20 0.86
N LYS A 241 18.93 4.52 0.41
CA LYS A 241 19.56 4.78 -0.89
C LYS A 241 18.71 4.23 -2.04
N LYS A 242 18.10 3.06 -1.82
CA LYS A 242 17.21 2.40 -2.77
C LYS A 242 16.04 1.79 -2.06
N MET A 243 14.85 2.00 -2.60
CA MET A 243 13.62 1.40 -2.11
C MET A 243 12.94 0.59 -3.20
N ILE A 244 12.45 -0.59 -2.85
CA ILE A 244 11.65 -1.46 -3.71
C ILE A 244 10.33 -1.75 -3.02
N ASN A 245 9.23 -1.38 -3.67
CA ASN A 245 7.89 -1.74 -3.21
C ASN A 245 7.40 -2.98 -3.96
N GLN A 246 7.20 -4.08 -3.23
CA GLN A 246 6.59 -5.26 -3.83
C GLN A 246 5.15 -4.98 -4.20
N GLY A 247 4.73 -5.51 -5.35
CA GLY A 247 3.32 -5.59 -5.70
C GLY A 247 2.57 -6.55 -4.79
N MET A 248 1.28 -6.28 -4.58
CA MET A 248 0.43 -7.17 -3.77
C MET A 248 0.09 -8.46 -4.53
N ILE A 249 0.06 -9.57 -3.81
CA ILE A 249 -0.57 -10.80 -4.29
C ILE A 249 -2.07 -10.63 -4.06
N GLN A 250 -2.85 -10.70 -5.15
CA GLN A 250 -4.28 -10.46 -5.14
C GLN A 250 -5.05 -11.78 -5.13
N GLY A 251 -6.22 -11.76 -4.49
CA GLY A 251 -7.14 -12.89 -4.50
C GLY A 251 -8.06 -12.84 -5.71
N ASN A 252 -8.52 -14.00 -6.12
CA ASN A 252 -9.55 -14.13 -7.14
C ASN A 252 -10.89 -14.30 -6.41
N SER A 253 -11.58 -13.18 -6.13
CA SER A 253 -12.87 -13.15 -5.44
C SER A 253 -13.95 -13.86 -6.24
N ALA A 254 -14.90 -14.43 -5.53
CA ALA A 254 -16.12 -14.98 -6.08
C ALA A 254 -17.32 -14.17 -5.59
N LEU A 255 -18.20 -13.83 -6.51
CA LEU A 255 -19.41 -13.06 -6.20
C LEU A 255 -20.63 -13.73 -6.85
N VAL A 256 -21.78 -13.51 -6.21
CA VAL A 256 -23.08 -13.90 -6.73
C VAL A 256 -24.03 -12.71 -6.74
N TYR A 257 -24.92 -12.64 -7.70
CA TYR A 257 -26.00 -11.67 -7.69
C TYR A 257 -27.09 -12.12 -6.71
N ARG A 258 -27.63 -11.20 -5.94
CA ARG A 258 -28.87 -11.36 -5.17
C ARG A 258 -29.87 -10.33 -5.63
N ASP A 259 -31.01 -10.75 -6.11
CA ASP A 259 -32.10 -9.87 -6.47
C ASP A 259 -32.68 -9.20 -5.20
N ASN A 260 -32.70 -7.87 -5.18
CA ASN A 260 -33.12 -7.11 -4.00
C ASN A 260 -34.63 -7.22 -3.71
N LYS A 261 -35.43 -7.62 -4.70
CA LYS A 261 -36.88 -7.73 -4.62
C LYS A 261 -37.33 -9.14 -4.22
N THR A 262 -36.82 -10.15 -4.92
CA THR A 262 -37.19 -11.55 -4.71
C THR A 262 -36.27 -12.27 -3.71
N GLN A 263 -35.12 -11.67 -3.39
CA GLN A 263 -34.06 -12.23 -2.55
C GLN A 263 -33.44 -13.52 -3.12
N GLN A 264 -33.70 -13.85 -4.38
CA GLN A 264 -33.15 -15.01 -5.07
C GLN A 264 -31.70 -14.78 -5.48
N PHE A 265 -30.88 -15.79 -5.47
CA PHE A 265 -29.53 -15.78 -5.99
C PHE A 265 -29.55 -16.12 -7.50
N LEU A 266 -28.81 -15.33 -8.29
CA LEU A 266 -28.78 -15.47 -9.75
C LEU A 266 -27.38 -15.89 -10.17
N SER A 267 -27.29 -16.91 -11.01
CA SER A 267 -26.05 -17.27 -11.71
C SER A 267 -25.56 -16.14 -12.60
N LYS A 268 -24.27 -16.07 -12.88
CA LYS A 268 -23.59 -14.99 -13.60
C LYS A 268 -24.34 -14.54 -14.85
N ASN A 269 -24.81 -15.47 -15.69
CA ASN A 269 -25.47 -15.18 -16.96
C ASN A 269 -26.99 -15.01 -16.85
N LYS A 270 -27.58 -15.19 -15.66
CA LYS A 270 -29.01 -15.06 -15.38
C LYS A 270 -29.40 -13.71 -14.78
N LYS A 271 -28.51 -12.71 -14.81
CA LYS A 271 -28.83 -11.33 -14.39
C LYS A 271 -29.84 -10.71 -15.36
N THR A 272 -31.09 -10.54 -14.90
CA THR A 272 -32.20 -10.04 -15.74
C THR A 272 -32.55 -8.58 -15.46
N ASN A 273 -32.12 -7.99 -14.35
CA ASN A 273 -32.44 -6.62 -13.98
C ASN A 273 -31.25 -5.89 -13.37
N GLN A 274 -31.35 -4.57 -13.16
CA GLN A 274 -30.30 -3.77 -12.54
C GLN A 274 -30.44 -3.69 -11.00
N ASN A 275 -31.55 -4.16 -10.41
CA ASN A 275 -31.79 -4.10 -8.98
C ASN A 275 -31.26 -5.35 -8.28
N VAL A 276 -29.96 -5.56 -8.35
CA VAL A 276 -29.26 -6.67 -7.72
C VAL A 276 -28.13 -6.19 -6.82
N SER A 277 -27.88 -6.90 -5.75
CA SER A 277 -26.69 -6.73 -4.90
C SER A 277 -25.67 -7.79 -5.23
N LEU A 278 -24.37 -7.46 -5.10
CA LEU A 278 -23.26 -8.40 -5.19
C LEU A 278 -22.88 -8.89 -3.80
N ILE A 279 -22.80 -10.19 -3.63
CA ILE A 279 -22.41 -10.83 -2.38
C ILE A 279 -21.17 -11.66 -2.61
N HIS A 280 -20.12 -11.40 -1.81
CA HIS A 280 -18.91 -12.22 -1.82
C HIS A 280 -19.19 -13.62 -1.27
N VAL A 281 -18.57 -14.59 -1.90
CA VAL A 281 -18.70 -16.02 -1.58
C VAL A 281 -17.32 -16.53 -1.16
N ASP A 282 -17.28 -17.42 -0.18
CA ASP A 282 -16.04 -18.09 0.20
C ASP A 282 -15.55 -18.96 -0.97
N ILE A 283 -14.31 -18.70 -1.39
CA ILE A 283 -13.70 -19.41 -2.52
C ILE A 283 -13.58 -20.92 -2.29
N ASN A 284 -13.61 -21.37 -1.05
CA ASN A 284 -13.60 -22.79 -0.70
C ASN A 284 -14.92 -23.51 -1.08
N PHE A 285 -15.98 -22.78 -1.37
CA PHE A 285 -17.24 -23.35 -1.85
C PHE A 285 -17.30 -23.54 -3.36
N LEU A 286 -16.20 -23.26 -4.08
CA LEU A 286 -16.17 -23.32 -5.52
C LEU A 286 -15.40 -24.55 -6.02
N ASN A 287 -15.88 -25.12 -7.12
CA ASN A 287 -15.13 -26.01 -7.98
C ASN A 287 -14.97 -25.31 -9.36
N GLY A 288 -13.78 -24.72 -9.60
CA GLY A 288 -13.60 -23.76 -10.67
C GLY A 288 -14.44 -22.50 -10.43
N ASP A 289 -15.38 -22.20 -11.34
CA ASP A 289 -16.32 -21.10 -11.18
C ASP A 289 -17.71 -21.54 -10.69
N LYS A 290 -17.90 -22.84 -10.48
CA LYS A 290 -19.17 -23.43 -10.06
C LYS A 290 -19.32 -23.39 -8.55
N LEU A 291 -20.45 -22.86 -8.08
CA LEU A 291 -20.79 -22.81 -6.65
C LEU A 291 -21.32 -24.14 -6.13
N ASN A 292 -20.79 -24.61 -5.02
CA ASN A 292 -21.43 -25.62 -4.21
C ASN A 292 -22.58 -24.98 -3.40
N ILE A 293 -23.80 -25.08 -3.93
CA ILE A 293 -25.00 -24.44 -3.35
C ILE A 293 -25.26 -24.97 -1.93
N GLU A 294 -25.06 -26.25 -1.68
CA GLU A 294 -25.35 -26.86 -0.36
C GLU A 294 -24.36 -26.34 0.70
N ALA A 295 -23.08 -26.17 0.35
CA ALA A 295 -22.10 -25.54 1.23
C ALA A 295 -22.44 -24.06 1.47
N PHE A 296 -22.84 -23.34 0.44
CA PHE A 296 -23.23 -21.94 0.53
C PHE A 296 -24.47 -21.73 1.41
N LYS A 297 -25.50 -22.56 1.28
CA LYS A 297 -26.69 -22.51 2.13
C LYS A 297 -26.33 -22.68 3.62
N LYS A 298 -25.49 -23.65 3.93
CA LYS A 298 -25.05 -23.93 5.31
C LYS A 298 -24.11 -22.90 5.90
N TRP A 299 -23.53 -22.02 5.09
CA TRP A 299 -22.53 -21.04 5.51
C TRP A 299 -23.11 -19.96 6.43
N ARG A 300 -24.35 -19.49 6.12
CA ARG A 300 -25.05 -18.49 6.92
C ARG A 300 -26.50 -18.89 7.09
N GLN A 301 -27.00 -18.74 8.31
CA GLN A 301 -28.39 -19.09 8.64
C GLN A 301 -29.41 -18.41 7.71
N GLU A 302 -29.15 -17.17 7.30
CA GLU A 302 -30.00 -16.40 6.39
C GLU A 302 -30.08 -16.97 4.96
N PHE A 303 -29.22 -17.93 4.60
CA PHE A 303 -29.19 -18.56 3.27
C PHE A 303 -29.77 -19.98 3.26
N ASN A 304 -30.18 -20.52 4.40
CA ASN A 304 -30.67 -21.90 4.48
C ASN A 304 -31.82 -22.19 3.51
N ASP A 305 -32.77 -21.24 3.40
CA ASP A 305 -33.96 -21.37 2.55
C ASP A 305 -33.83 -20.59 1.24
N ALA A 306 -32.63 -20.16 0.87
CA ALA A 306 -32.38 -19.38 -0.31
C ALA A 306 -32.69 -20.16 -1.60
N SER A 307 -33.31 -19.50 -2.57
CA SER A 307 -33.57 -20.03 -3.90
C SER A 307 -32.53 -19.54 -4.92
N PHE A 308 -32.23 -20.38 -5.92
CA PHE A 308 -31.15 -20.18 -6.87
C PHE A 308 -31.65 -20.33 -8.31
N ILE A 309 -31.42 -19.30 -9.13
CA ILE A 309 -31.65 -19.35 -10.57
C ILE A 309 -30.32 -19.78 -11.22
N LYS A 310 -30.31 -21.00 -11.73
CA LYS A 310 -29.14 -21.66 -12.32
C LYS A 310 -29.04 -21.42 -13.83
N GLU A 311 -27.89 -21.75 -14.41
CA GLU A 311 -27.72 -21.86 -15.85
C GLU A 311 -28.56 -23.01 -16.44
N ASP A 312 -28.72 -23.04 -17.74
CA ASP A 312 -29.56 -24.03 -18.42
C ASP A 312 -29.05 -25.46 -18.29
N ASN A 313 -27.75 -25.61 -18.02
CA ASN A 313 -27.11 -26.90 -17.75
C ASN A 313 -27.21 -27.34 -16.27
N GLY A 314 -27.91 -26.58 -15.43
CA GLY A 314 -28.10 -26.87 -14.01
C GLY A 314 -26.98 -26.37 -13.10
N ASP A 315 -25.89 -25.82 -13.63
CA ASP A 315 -24.80 -25.24 -12.85
C ASP A 315 -25.17 -23.87 -12.27
N PHE A 316 -24.51 -23.46 -11.21
CA PHE A 316 -24.56 -22.10 -10.72
C PHE A 316 -23.17 -21.49 -10.80
N ILE A 317 -22.98 -20.50 -11.67
CA ILE A 317 -21.69 -19.90 -12.00
C ILE A 317 -21.52 -18.58 -11.25
N CYS A 318 -20.42 -18.44 -10.53
CA CYS A 318 -20.03 -17.20 -9.86
C CYS A 318 -19.35 -16.23 -10.80
N ILE A 319 -19.42 -14.95 -10.46
CA ILE A 319 -18.59 -13.90 -11.04
C ILE A 319 -17.20 -14.00 -10.39
N ARG A 320 -16.17 -13.78 -11.18
CA ARG A 320 -14.78 -13.74 -10.68
C ARG A 320 -14.22 -12.34 -10.88
N GLU A 321 -13.60 -11.81 -9.81
CA GLU A 321 -12.94 -10.50 -9.82
C GLU A 321 -11.59 -10.60 -9.10
N ILE A 322 -10.58 -9.94 -9.66
CA ILE A 322 -9.26 -9.84 -9.02
C ILE A 322 -9.30 -8.70 -8.01
N ASP A 323 -9.10 -9.04 -6.76
CA ASP A 323 -9.22 -8.14 -5.63
C ASP A 323 -8.07 -8.28 -4.65
N LYS A 324 -7.88 -7.25 -3.80
CA LYS A 324 -7.03 -7.40 -2.61
C LYS A 324 -7.57 -8.54 -1.73
N MET A 325 -6.68 -9.43 -1.28
CA MET A 325 -7.06 -10.47 -0.32
C MET A 325 -7.52 -9.85 1.00
N SER A 326 -8.72 -10.22 1.45
CA SER A 326 -9.24 -9.81 2.75
C SER A 326 -10.24 -10.82 3.30
N LYS A 327 -10.34 -10.88 4.63
CA LYS A 327 -11.33 -11.76 5.31
C LYS A 327 -12.76 -11.42 4.92
N SER A 328 -13.08 -10.14 4.69
CA SER A 328 -14.42 -9.69 4.31
C SER A 328 -14.81 -10.06 2.87
N LYS A 329 -13.85 -10.37 2.00
CA LYS A 329 -14.07 -10.82 0.62
C LYS A 329 -13.98 -12.34 0.48
N PHE A 330 -13.64 -13.06 1.54
CA PHE A 330 -13.54 -14.54 1.57
C PHE A 330 -12.67 -15.12 0.45
N ASN A 331 -11.61 -14.39 0.06
CA ASN A 331 -10.69 -14.71 -1.03
C ASN A 331 -9.25 -14.96 -0.56
N VAL A 332 -9.05 -15.13 0.75
CA VAL A 332 -7.73 -15.30 1.37
C VAL A 332 -7.21 -16.70 1.12
N GLN A 333 -5.93 -16.81 0.75
CA GLN A 333 -5.18 -18.07 0.74
C GLN A 333 -4.46 -18.23 2.08
N ASN A 334 -4.69 -19.33 2.78
CA ASN A 334 -4.02 -19.61 4.05
C ASN A 334 -2.66 -20.28 3.78
N PRO A 335 -1.52 -19.65 4.16
CA PRO A 335 -0.19 -20.24 3.97
C PRO A 335 -0.03 -21.61 4.60
N ASP A 336 -0.60 -21.85 5.80
CA ASP A 336 -0.49 -23.16 6.49
C ASP A 336 -1.11 -24.29 5.68
N VAL A 337 -2.25 -24.04 5.04
CA VAL A 337 -2.91 -25.02 4.17
C VAL A 337 -2.05 -25.32 2.95
N LEU A 338 -1.42 -24.31 2.37
CA LEU A 338 -0.55 -24.47 1.21
C LEU A 338 0.75 -25.19 1.58
N VAL A 339 1.37 -24.85 2.71
CA VAL A 339 2.55 -25.52 3.23
C VAL A 339 2.27 -27.01 3.52
N ASN A 340 1.16 -27.31 4.17
CA ASN A 340 0.78 -28.71 4.45
C ASN A 340 0.54 -29.51 3.16
N LYS A 341 0.01 -28.88 2.12
CA LYS A 341 -0.31 -29.54 0.84
C LYS A 341 0.88 -29.69 -0.10
N TYR A 342 1.71 -28.65 -0.19
CA TYR A 342 2.76 -28.54 -1.22
C TYR A 342 4.18 -28.46 -0.67
N GLY A 343 4.35 -28.19 0.62
CA GLY A 343 5.62 -27.89 1.26
C GLY A 343 5.99 -26.40 1.22
N ALA A 344 6.78 -25.97 2.21
CA ALA A 344 7.21 -24.57 2.35
C ALA A 344 8.09 -24.12 1.18
N ASP A 345 8.99 -24.97 0.68
CA ASP A 345 9.87 -24.62 -0.45
C ASP A 345 9.08 -24.34 -1.73
N THR A 346 8.00 -25.12 -1.98
CA THR A 346 7.11 -24.90 -3.11
C THR A 346 6.41 -23.55 -3.01
N LEU A 347 5.86 -23.20 -1.84
CA LEU A 347 5.18 -21.94 -1.62
C LEU A 347 6.14 -20.77 -1.84
N ARG A 348 7.30 -20.78 -1.19
CA ARG A 348 8.30 -19.70 -1.28
C ARG A 348 8.81 -19.51 -2.72
N CYS A 349 9.12 -20.60 -3.41
CA CYS A 349 9.55 -20.55 -4.80
C CYS A 349 8.44 -20.03 -5.72
N TYR A 350 7.19 -20.41 -5.45
CA TYR A 350 6.04 -19.96 -6.22
C TYR A 350 5.76 -18.46 -6.04
N GLU A 351 5.87 -17.93 -4.83
CA GLU A 351 5.71 -16.49 -4.58
C GLU A 351 6.71 -15.66 -5.41
N MET A 352 7.96 -16.12 -5.53
CA MET A 352 8.95 -15.47 -6.41
C MET A 352 8.62 -15.65 -7.89
N PHE A 353 8.05 -16.79 -8.28
CA PHE A 353 7.74 -17.12 -9.66
C PHE A 353 6.52 -16.39 -10.24
N LEU A 354 5.56 -15.96 -9.40
CA LEU A 354 4.28 -15.37 -9.80
C LEU A 354 4.39 -14.24 -10.82
N GLY A 355 5.48 -13.45 -10.80
CA GLY A 355 5.69 -12.35 -11.72
C GLY A 355 6.71 -11.33 -11.22
N PRO A 356 6.90 -10.21 -11.95
CA PRO A 356 7.83 -9.16 -11.55
C PRO A 356 7.55 -8.63 -10.15
N LEU A 357 8.60 -8.36 -9.37
CA LEU A 357 8.51 -8.05 -7.95
C LEU A 357 7.58 -6.85 -7.65
N GLU A 358 7.66 -5.79 -8.44
CA GLU A 358 6.94 -4.54 -8.21
C GLU A 358 5.49 -4.54 -8.72
N GLN A 359 5.08 -5.56 -9.47
CA GLN A 359 3.73 -5.63 -10.04
C GLN A 359 2.75 -6.37 -9.13
N HIS A 360 1.50 -5.93 -9.12
CA HIS A 360 0.41 -6.69 -8.53
C HIS A 360 0.15 -7.96 -9.33
N LYS A 361 -0.11 -9.07 -8.65
CA LYS A 361 -0.24 -10.39 -9.25
C LYS A 361 -1.44 -11.13 -8.68
N PRO A 362 -2.33 -11.67 -9.53
CA PRO A 362 -3.37 -12.56 -9.05
C PRO A 362 -2.76 -13.90 -8.60
N TRP A 363 -3.26 -14.43 -7.48
CA TRP A 363 -2.94 -15.78 -7.07
C TRP A 363 -3.55 -16.80 -8.03
N ASP A 364 -2.74 -17.72 -8.55
CA ASP A 364 -3.18 -18.83 -9.37
C ASP A 364 -2.87 -20.17 -8.67
N VAL A 365 -3.92 -20.92 -8.36
CA VAL A 365 -3.80 -22.24 -7.70
C VAL A 365 -3.20 -23.33 -8.61
N GLN A 366 -3.18 -23.12 -9.93
CA GLN A 366 -2.57 -24.06 -10.86
C GLN A 366 -1.05 -23.85 -10.95
N GLY A 367 -0.59 -22.63 -10.90
CA GLY A 367 0.84 -22.30 -10.99
C GLY A 367 1.68 -22.92 -9.90
N ILE A 368 1.17 -23.03 -8.66
CA ILE A 368 1.90 -23.66 -7.56
C ILE A 368 2.17 -25.16 -7.80
N THR A 369 1.28 -25.86 -8.51
CA THR A 369 1.49 -27.26 -8.85
C THR A 369 2.64 -27.45 -9.84
N GLY A 370 2.83 -26.50 -10.76
CA GLY A 370 3.97 -26.47 -11.69
C GLY A 370 5.30 -26.34 -10.95
N VAL A 371 5.38 -25.45 -9.95
CA VAL A 371 6.58 -25.30 -9.11
C VAL A 371 6.83 -26.55 -8.27
N ASN A 372 5.81 -27.17 -7.69
CA ASN A 372 5.96 -28.43 -6.98
C ASN A 372 6.51 -29.55 -7.87
N GLY A 373 6.00 -29.62 -9.11
CA GLY A 373 6.51 -30.56 -10.13
C GLY A 373 7.97 -30.28 -10.49
N PHE A 374 8.37 -29.03 -10.58
CA PHE A 374 9.76 -28.62 -10.82
C PHE A 374 10.68 -29.07 -9.68
N LEU A 375 10.36 -28.81 -8.42
CA LEU A 375 11.17 -29.22 -7.28
C LEU A 375 11.30 -30.75 -7.20
N LYS A 376 10.25 -31.50 -7.53
CA LYS A 376 10.32 -32.95 -7.67
C LYS A 376 11.24 -33.41 -8.81
N LYS A 377 11.35 -32.67 -9.91
CA LYS A 377 12.32 -32.95 -10.98
C LYS A 377 13.74 -32.67 -10.52
N VAL A 378 13.98 -31.58 -9.78
CA VAL A 378 15.29 -31.30 -9.16
C VAL A 378 15.70 -32.48 -8.30
N TRP A 379 14.84 -32.98 -7.42
CA TRP A 379 15.12 -34.14 -6.56
C TRP A 379 15.55 -35.36 -7.39
N ARG A 380 14.86 -35.62 -8.50
CA ARG A 380 15.16 -36.76 -9.39
C ARG A 380 16.48 -36.65 -10.17
N LEU A 381 17.09 -35.47 -10.28
CA LEU A 381 18.44 -35.34 -10.82
C LEU A 381 19.48 -35.99 -9.90
N PHE A 382 19.27 -35.89 -8.59
CA PHE A 382 20.17 -36.39 -7.56
C PHE A 382 19.85 -37.82 -7.13
N HIS A 383 18.60 -38.28 -7.27
CA HIS A 383 18.13 -39.53 -6.72
C HIS A 383 17.44 -40.42 -7.76
N ASP A 384 17.54 -41.72 -7.54
CA ASP A 384 16.72 -42.75 -8.17
C ASP A 384 15.97 -43.49 -7.05
N GLY A 385 14.70 -43.20 -6.91
CA GLY A 385 13.96 -43.55 -5.71
C GLY A 385 14.57 -42.85 -4.49
N GLU A 386 14.99 -43.60 -3.49
CA GLU A 386 15.68 -43.11 -2.28
C GLU A 386 17.21 -43.13 -2.39
N GLN A 387 17.76 -43.73 -3.46
CA GLN A 387 19.20 -43.88 -3.66
C GLN A 387 19.80 -42.65 -4.32
N PHE A 388 20.91 -42.17 -3.78
CA PHE A 388 21.69 -41.10 -4.37
C PHE A 388 22.46 -41.59 -5.59
N LYS A 389 22.27 -40.97 -6.77
CA LYS A 389 22.80 -41.45 -8.06
C LYS A 389 23.84 -40.56 -8.73
N VAL A 390 24.46 -39.70 -7.98
CA VAL A 390 25.44 -38.72 -8.52
C VAL A 390 26.76 -39.42 -8.86
N SER A 391 27.33 -39.06 -10.02
CA SER A 391 28.57 -39.65 -10.55
C SER A 391 29.71 -38.63 -10.56
N SER A 392 30.94 -39.08 -10.35
CA SER A 392 32.17 -38.29 -10.49
C SER A 392 32.73 -38.24 -11.93
N ASP A 393 32.01 -38.77 -12.91
CA ASP A 393 32.43 -38.68 -14.31
C ASP A 393 32.50 -37.26 -14.82
N GLN A 394 33.34 -36.99 -15.79
CA GLN A 394 33.48 -35.66 -16.39
C GLN A 394 32.22 -35.26 -17.15
N PRO A 395 31.74 -33.99 -16.94
CA PRO A 395 30.57 -33.49 -17.66
C PRO A 395 30.86 -33.28 -19.16
N SER A 396 29.82 -33.41 -19.96
CA SER A 396 29.84 -33.07 -21.38
C SER A 396 29.84 -31.53 -21.58
N LYS A 397 30.23 -31.10 -22.80
CA LYS A 397 30.19 -29.67 -23.19
C LYS A 397 28.79 -29.11 -23.13
N GLU A 398 27.78 -29.90 -23.47
CA GLU A 398 26.36 -29.49 -23.42
C GLU A 398 25.88 -29.31 -21.99
N GLU A 399 26.26 -30.20 -21.07
CA GLU A 399 25.91 -30.03 -19.64
C GLU A 399 26.56 -28.79 -19.04
N LEU A 400 27.88 -28.57 -19.29
CA LEU A 400 28.58 -27.35 -18.88
C LEU A 400 27.94 -26.08 -19.46
N LYS A 401 27.59 -26.10 -20.76
CA LYS A 401 26.95 -24.98 -21.44
C LYS A 401 25.59 -24.63 -20.80
N THR A 402 24.77 -25.65 -20.52
CA THR A 402 23.47 -25.47 -19.86
C THR A 402 23.63 -24.85 -18.48
N LEU A 403 24.56 -25.38 -17.66
CA LEU A 403 24.82 -24.84 -16.32
C LEU A 403 25.30 -23.39 -16.39
N HIS A 404 26.37 -23.09 -17.11
CA HIS A 404 26.98 -21.76 -17.15
C HIS A 404 26.05 -20.69 -17.77
N LYS A 405 25.25 -21.05 -18.77
CA LYS A 405 24.20 -20.18 -19.31
C LYS A 405 23.16 -19.82 -18.22
N THR A 406 22.80 -20.79 -17.40
CA THR A 406 21.85 -20.60 -16.30
C THR A 406 22.45 -19.73 -15.19
N ILE A 407 23.69 -20.03 -14.75
CA ILE A 407 24.41 -19.22 -13.75
C ILE A 407 24.48 -17.75 -14.18
N LYS A 408 24.91 -17.49 -15.44
CA LYS A 408 24.97 -16.13 -15.97
C LYS A 408 23.61 -15.43 -15.92
N LYS A 409 22.57 -16.10 -16.40
CA LYS A 409 21.21 -15.55 -16.42
C LYS A 409 20.70 -15.20 -15.03
N ILE A 410 20.89 -16.11 -14.06
CA ILE A 410 20.45 -15.92 -12.68
C ILE A 410 21.19 -14.76 -12.02
N LYS A 411 22.52 -14.69 -12.18
CA LYS A 411 23.32 -13.59 -11.65
C LYS A 411 22.82 -12.22 -12.13
N GLU A 412 22.66 -12.08 -13.46
CA GLU A 412 22.16 -10.85 -14.07
C GLU A 412 20.74 -10.48 -13.62
N ASP A 413 19.88 -11.46 -13.40
CA ASP A 413 18.49 -11.24 -12.96
C ASP A 413 18.41 -10.84 -11.48
N ILE A 414 19.20 -11.48 -10.60
CA ILE A 414 19.27 -11.13 -9.19
C ILE A 414 19.80 -9.73 -9.01
N GLU A 415 20.84 -9.32 -9.75
CA GLU A 415 21.38 -7.95 -9.71
C GLU A 415 20.33 -6.89 -10.08
N ARG A 416 19.34 -7.26 -10.89
CA ARG A 416 18.21 -6.40 -11.31
C ARG A 416 16.95 -6.60 -10.46
N TYR A 417 16.99 -7.43 -9.43
CA TYR A 417 15.82 -7.80 -8.60
C TYR A 417 14.67 -8.45 -9.37
N SER A 418 14.98 -9.14 -10.46
CA SER A 418 14.02 -9.88 -11.28
C SER A 418 13.98 -11.34 -10.82
N PHE A 419 13.20 -11.67 -9.79
CA PHE A 419 13.23 -12.99 -9.15
C PHE A 419 12.37 -14.06 -9.85
N ASN A 420 11.39 -13.65 -10.66
CA ASN A 420 10.54 -14.59 -11.39
C ASN A 420 11.26 -15.26 -12.57
N THR A 421 12.16 -14.55 -13.22
CA THR A 421 12.92 -15.07 -14.37
C THR A 421 14.00 -16.09 -13.98
N PRO A 422 14.73 -16.00 -12.85
CA PRO A 422 15.56 -17.06 -12.32
C PRO A 422 14.83 -18.39 -12.11
N VAL A 423 13.63 -18.37 -11.54
CA VAL A 423 12.85 -19.59 -11.35
C VAL A 423 12.55 -20.27 -12.69
N SER A 424 12.18 -19.49 -13.71
CA SER A 424 12.01 -20.01 -15.08
C SER A 424 13.31 -20.57 -15.65
N ALA A 425 14.44 -19.88 -15.42
CA ALA A 425 15.74 -20.32 -15.88
C ALA A 425 16.16 -21.65 -15.24
N PHE A 426 15.91 -21.81 -13.94
CA PHE A 426 16.12 -23.09 -13.26
C PHE A 426 15.23 -24.20 -13.82
N MET A 427 13.95 -23.93 -14.10
CA MET A 427 13.06 -24.91 -14.71
C MET A 427 13.56 -25.37 -16.07
N ILE A 428 14.06 -24.47 -16.90
CA ILE A 428 14.65 -24.77 -18.20
C ILE A 428 15.92 -25.62 -18.01
N CYS A 429 16.83 -25.19 -17.14
CA CYS A 429 18.07 -25.93 -16.85
C CYS A 429 17.82 -27.36 -16.41
N VAL A 430 16.91 -27.55 -15.44
CA VAL A 430 16.54 -28.89 -14.94
C VAL A 430 15.92 -29.74 -16.02
N ASN A 431 15.12 -29.19 -16.92
CA ASN A 431 14.56 -29.93 -18.05
C ASN A 431 15.65 -30.34 -19.06
N GLU A 432 16.59 -29.43 -19.39
CA GLU A 432 17.71 -29.70 -20.28
C GLU A 432 18.65 -30.76 -19.68
N LEU A 433 19.05 -30.61 -18.41
CA LEU A 433 19.89 -31.60 -17.72
C LEU A 433 19.20 -32.97 -17.58
N THR A 434 17.90 -32.99 -17.38
CA THR A 434 17.12 -34.26 -17.37
C THR A 434 17.12 -34.93 -18.75
N ALA A 435 16.97 -34.16 -19.83
CA ALA A 435 17.03 -34.69 -21.21
C ALA A 435 18.42 -35.25 -21.53
N LEU A 436 19.49 -34.62 -21.03
CA LEU A 436 20.87 -35.09 -21.14
C LEU A 436 21.18 -36.27 -20.21
N LYS A 437 20.24 -36.67 -19.35
CA LYS A 437 20.43 -37.69 -18.30
C LYS A 437 21.62 -37.36 -17.39
N CYS A 438 21.83 -36.07 -17.12
CA CYS A 438 22.93 -35.58 -16.31
C CYS A 438 22.82 -36.09 -14.86
N ASN A 439 23.91 -36.66 -14.37
CA ASN A 439 24.09 -37.05 -12.98
C ASN A 439 25.49 -36.69 -12.47
N LYS A 440 26.15 -35.70 -13.09
CA LYS A 440 27.54 -35.34 -12.78
C LYS A 440 27.61 -34.44 -11.55
N THR A 441 28.47 -34.85 -10.58
CA THR A 441 28.67 -34.09 -9.34
C THR A 441 29.04 -32.64 -9.62
N GLU A 442 29.97 -32.39 -10.55
CA GLU A 442 30.44 -31.06 -10.92
C GLU A 442 29.31 -30.15 -11.42
N ILE A 443 28.33 -30.69 -12.15
CA ILE A 443 27.17 -29.93 -12.62
C ILE A 443 26.14 -29.73 -11.52
N LEU A 444 25.82 -30.80 -10.78
CA LEU A 444 24.71 -30.79 -9.82
C LEU A 444 25.07 -30.11 -8.51
N SER A 445 26.36 -30.00 -8.14
CA SER A 445 26.80 -29.25 -6.95
C SER A 445 26.69 -27.73 -7.14
N ASP A 446 26.80 -27.25 -8.38
CA ASP A 446 26.72 -25.83 -8.73
C ASP A 446 25.31 -25.39 -9.13
N LEU A 447 24.39 -26.35 -9.37
CA LEU A 447 22.99 -26.08 -9.67
C LEU A 447 22.20 -25.71 -8.43
#